data_2a30b42861a117cf2fc2b9ba52512356
#
_entry.id   2a30b42861a117cf2fc2b9ba52512356
#
_cell.length_a   1.000
_cell.length_b   1.000
_cell.length_c   1.000
_cell.angle_alpha   90.00
_cell.angle_beta   90.00
_cell.angle_gamma   90.00
#
_symmetry.space_group_name_H-M   'P 1'
#
loop_
_entity.id
_entity.type
_entity.pdbx_description
1 polymer ?
#
loop_
_entity_poly.entity_id
_entity_poly.type
_entity_poly.pdbx_seq_one_letter_code
_entity_poly.pdbx_strand_id
1 'polypeptide(L)'
;AAYGQRVRRATWVLLTAAALGILTVLAYAPWNQPLWAFAGPAGLILLLHGSTRARDSVLLCVAYGVPYFWFSLSYLNILGPIAVGALALHQSLFVAGCLAVYRWSRDSAPAWLAPLLAASAWTLADLMRANMGYVSLTLSNLGVALSEYPELIQSADLGGLHLITFLVAWTSAALAEALTRGWRTPRRW
;
A
#
# COMPACT_ATOMS: atom_id res chain seq x y z
N ALA A 1 -13.99 16.70 26.44
CA ALA A 1 -12.60 16.96 25.94
C ALA A 1 -11.96 15.71 25.32
N ALA A 2 -11.95 14.56 25.96
CA ALA A 2 -11.27 13.32 25.47
C ALA A 2 -11.85 12.76 24.16
N TYR A 3 -13.16 12.82 23.95
CA TYR A 3 -13.81 12.35 22.71
C TYR A 3 -13.38 13.19 21.50
N GLY A 4 -13.40 14.49 21.61
CA GLY A 4 -12.98 15.40 20.52
C GLY A 4 -11.51 15.21 20.13
N GLN A 5 -10.64 14.94 21.09
CA GLN A 5 -9.21 14.66 20.80
C GLN A 5 -9.03 13.33 20.06
N ARG A 6 -9.80 12.30 20.41
CA ARG A 6 -9.76 10.99 19.69
C ARG A 6 -10.24 11.14 18.24
N VAL A 7 -11.35 11.83 18.01
CA VAL A 7 -11.88 12.08 16.66
C VAL A 7 -10.85 12.86 15.84
N ARG A 8 -10.31 13.95 16.39
CA ARG A 8 -9.29 14.77 15.71
C ARG A 8 -8.04 13.93 15.33
N ARG A 9 -7.56 13.07 16.24
CA ARG A 9 -6.41 12.20 15.96
C ARG A 9 -6.72 11.21 14.84
N ALA A 10 -7.89 10.56 14.86
CA ALA A 10 -8.30 9.64 13.82
C ALA A 10 -8.39 10.33 12.45
N THR A 11 -8.96 11.54 12.39
CA THR A 11 -9.03 12.32 11.16
C THR A 11 -7.64 12.63 10.58
N TRP A 12 -6.69 13.09 11.42
CA TRP A 12 -5.33 13.35 10.96
C TRP A 12 -4.63 12.11 10.41
N VAL A 13 -4.82 10.96 11.05
CA VAL A 13 -4.22 9.70 10.60
C VAL A 13 -4.79 9.26 9.24
N LEU A 14 -6.10 9.41 9.01
CA LEU A 14 -6.73 9.14 7.72
C LEU A 14 -6.28 10.14 6.64
N LEU A 15 -6.16 11.42 6.96
CA LEU A 15 -5.63 12.43 6.03
C LEU A 15 -4.17 12.15 5.66
N THR A 16 -3.36 11.70 6.62
CA THR A 16 -1.98 11.27 6.35
C THR A 16 -1.96 10.06 5.41
N ALA A 17 -2.83 9.07 5.62
CA ALA A 17 -2.94 7.91 4.71
C ALA A 17 -3.32 8.36 3.30
N ALA A 18 -4.31 9.26 3.16
CA ALA A 18 -4.71 9.80 1.87
C ALA A 18 -3.58 10.57 1.17
N ALA A 19 -2.85 11.40 1.91
CA ALA A 19 -1.69 12.13 1.39
C ALA A 19 -0.59 11.18 0.90
N LEU A 20 -0.30 10.10 1.65
CA LEU A 20 0.65 9.07 1.23
C LEU A 20 0.20 8.37 -0.06
N GLY A 21 -1.09 8.10 -0.21
CA GLY A 21 -1.67 7.56 -1.44
C GLY A 21 -1.44 8.48 -2.63
N ILE A 22 -1.71 9.78 -2.49
CA ILE A 22 -1.45 10.79 -3.53
C ILE A 22 0.04 10.85 -3.85
N LEU A 23 0.91 10.90 -2.85
CA LEU A 23 2.36 10.97 -3.05
C LEU A 23 2.92 9.74 -3.78
N THR A 24 2.32 8.55 -3.55
CA THR A 24 2.70 7.34 -4.28
C THR A 24 2.48 7.48 -5.78
N VAL A 25 1.50 8.29 -6.21
CA VAL A 25 1.24 8.53 -7.64
C VAL A 25 2.41 9.22 -8.33
N LEU A 26 3.22 9.99 -7.59
CA LEU A 26 4.41 10.63 -8.14
C LEU A 26 5.48 9.63 -8.62
N ALA A 27 5.36 8.36 -8.25
CA ALA A 27 6.23 7.30 -8.76
C ALA A 27 5.94 6.94 -10.23
N TYR A 28 4.77 7.31 -10.76
CA TYR A 28 4.35 7.01 -12.13
C TYR A 28 4.59 8.22 -13.06
N ALA A 29 4.49 7.95 -14.36
CA ALA A 29 4.52 9.01 -15.37
C ALA A 29 3.39 10.04 -15.10
N PRO A 30 3.61 11.34 -15.36
CA PRO A 30 4.80 11.93 -15.96
C PRO A 30 5.92 12.28 -14.96
N TRP A 31 5.72 12.07 -13.64
CA TRP A 31 6.68 12.53 -12.61
C TRP A 31 7.89 11.62 -12.48
N ASN A 32 7.69 10.28 -12.61
CA ASN A 32 8.73 9.25 -12.57
C ASN A 32 9.69 9.40 -11.36
N GLN A 33 9.13 9.57 -10.15
CA GLN A 33 9.90 9.71 -8.92
C GLN A 33 9.88 8.38 -8.14
N PRO A 34 10.82 7.43 -8.38
CA PRO A 34 10.73 6.05 -7.90
C PRO A 34 10.73 5.93 -6.38
N LEU A 35 11.28 6.92 -5.68
CA LEU A 35 11.30 6.93 -4.22
C LEU A 35 9.90 6.79 -3.60
N TRP A 36 8.88 7.38 -4.25
CA TRP A 36 7.51 7.32 -3.75
C TRP A 36 6.86 5.95 -3.90
N ALA A 37 7.35 5.09 -4.79
CA ALA A 37 6.92 3.69 -4.85
C ALA A 37 7.28 2.92 -3.58
N PHE A 38 8.32 3.35 -2.87
CA PHE A 38 8.75 2.76 -1.60
C PHE A 38 8.22 3.53 -0.39
N ALA A 39 8.32 4.85 -0.40
CA ALA A 39 7.98 5.69 0.74
C ALA A 39 6.48 5.70 1.05
N GLY A 40 5.62 5.73 0.03
CA GLY A 40 4.17 5.70 0.21
C GLY A 40 3.67 4.43 0.89
N PRO A 41 3.96 3.23 0.34
CA PRO A 41 3.61 1.96 0.98
C PRO A 41 4.25 1.78 2.37
N ALA A 42 5.52 2.20 2.55
CA ALA A 42 6.17 2.16 3.87
C ALA A 42 5.41 3.01 4.89
N GLY A 43 4.98 4.22 4.51
CA GLY A 43 4.17 5.08 5.34
C GLY A 43 2.82 4.47 5.71
N LEU A 44 2.12 3.83 4.74
CA LEU A 44 0.89 3.10 5.02
C LEU A 44 1.11 1.97 6.03
N ILE A 45 2.17 1.16 5.85
CA ILE A 45 2.50 0.06 6.76
C ILE A 45 2.81 0.59 8.16
N LEU A 46 3.53 1.71 8.29
CA LEU A 46 3.77 2.38 9.57
C LEU A 46 2.46 2.77 10.26
N LEU A 47 1.51 3.35 9.51
CA LEU A 47 0.19 3.69 10.06
C LEU A 47 -0.59 2.46 10.51
N LEU A 48 -0.51 1.36 9.74
CA LEU A 48 -1.13 0.07 10.08
C LEU A 48 -0.56 -0.50 11.38
N HIS A 49 0.71 -0.30 11.69
CA HIS A 49 1.31 -0.74 12.95
C HIS A 49 0.65 -0.07 14.18
N GLY A 50 0.10 1.11 14.02
CA GLY A 50 -0.63 1.82 15.07
C GLY A 50 -2.11 1.41 15.21
N SER A 51 -2.66 0.66 14.25
CA SER A 51 -4.05 0.22 14.28
C SER A 51 -4.22 -1.01 15.20
N THR A 52 -5.29 -1.04 15.97
CA THR A 52 -5.58 -2.14 16.89
C THR A 52 -6.79 -2.96 16.47
N ARG A 53 -7.66 -2.41 15.62
CA ARG A 53 -8.88 -3.04 15.14
C ARG A 53 -8.81 -3.27 13.64
N ALA A 54 -9.34 -4.38 13.16
CA ALA A 54 -9.43 -4.68 11.72
C ALA A 54 -10.12 -3.56 10.93
N ARG A 55 -11.19 -2.97 11.49
CA ARG A 55 -11.89 -1.83 10.89
C ARG A 55 -10.95 -0.64 10.64
N ASP A 56 -10.10 -0.30 11.62
CA ASP A 56 -9.18 0.83 11.50
C ASP A 56 -8.13 0.56 10.40
N SER A 57 -7.66 -0.68 10.29
CA SER A 57 -6.76 -1.12 9.21
C SER A 57 -7.42 -0.98 7.83
N VAL A 58 -8.65 -1.45 7.69
CA VAL A 58 -9.42 -1.31 6.44
C VAL A 58 -9.62 0.16 6.08
N LEU A 59 -10.02 1.01 7.03
CA LEU A 59 -10.22 2.44 6.80
C LEU A 59 -8.92 3.14 6.36
N LEU A 60 -7.77 2.79 6.96
CA LEU A 60 -6.46 3.33 6.56
C LEU A 60 -6.10 2.92 5.14
N CYS A 61 -6.29 1.65 4.78
CA CYS A 61 -6.00 1.16 3.44
C CYS A 61 -6.94 1.78 2.39
N VAL A 62 -8.22 1.98 2.71
CA VAL A 62 -9.17 2.66 1.82
C VAL A 62 -8.83 4.14 1.70
N ALA A 63 -8.49 4.81 2.81
CA ALA A 63 -8.09 6.22 2.78
C ALA A 63 -6.83 6.46 1.94
N TYR A 64 -5.87 5.52 1.97
CA TYR A 64 -4.69 5.54 1.11
C TYR A 64 -5.04 5.16 -0.34
N GLY A 65 -5.76 4.06 -0.53
CA GLY A 65 -5.98 3.43 -1.83
C GLY A 65 -6.91 4.23 -2.74
N VAL A 66 -7.98 4.82 -2.20
CA VAL A 66 -8.94 5.59 -3.03
C VAL A 66 -8.24 6.73 -3.77
N PRO A 67 -7.53 7.67 -3.12
CA PRO A 67 -6.83 8.71 -3.87
C PRO A 67 -5.69 8.15 -4.73
N TYR A 68 -4.95 7.14 -4.26
CA TYR A 68 -3.92 6.50 -5.06
C TYR A 68 -4.47 5.96 -6.39
N PHE A 69 -5.52 5.15 -6.35
CA PHE A 69 -6.14 4.61 -7.57
C PHE A 69 -6.90 5.65 -8.37
N TRP A 70 -7.52 6.63 -7.72
CA TRP A 70 -8.20 7.73 -8.43
C TRP A 70 -7.24 8.47 -9.35
N PHE A 71 -6.10 8.88 -8.82
CA PHE A 71 -5.13 9.66 -9.61
C PHE A 71 -4.35 8.79 -10.59
N SER A 72 -3.96 7.57 -10.22
CA SER A 72 -3.24 6.67 -11.13
C SER A 72 -4.12 6.13 -12.27
N LEU A 73 -5.44 6.08 -12.09
CA LEU A 73 -6.42 5.69 -13.11
C LEU A 73 -7.08 6.91 -13.79
N SER A 74 -6.57 8.10 -13.60
CA SER A 74 -7.16 9.35 -14.14
C SER A 74 -7.29 9.38 -15.66
N TYR A 75 -6.49 8.60 -16.40
CA TYR A 75 -6.64 8.43 -17.84
C TYR A 75 -7.99 7.77 -18.24
N LEU A 76 -8.68 7.10 -17.31
CA LEU A 76 -10.02 6.56 -17.50
C LEU A 76 -11.14 7.60 -17.25
N ASN A 77 -10.82 8.87 -17.03
CA ASN A 77 -11.81 9.92 -16.81
C ASN A 77 -12.80 10.10 -17.99
N ILE A 78 -12.48 9.56 -19.16
CA ILE A 78 -13.41 9.44 -20.30
C ILE A 78 -14.70 8.66 -19.92
N LEU A 79 -14.61 7.77 -18.92
CA LEU A 79 -15.76 7.02 -18.39
C LEU A 79 -16.61 7.84 -17.38
N GLY A 80 -16.14 9.03 -17.04
CA GLY A 80 -16.72 9.91 -16.04
C GLY A 80 -16.20 9.68 -14.61
N PRO A 81 -16.25 10.74 -13.77
CA PRO A 81 -15.63 10.72 -12.43
C PRO A 81 -16.29 9.70 -11.48
N ILE A 82 -17.59 9.43 -11.63
CA ILE A 82 -18.30 8.44 -10.80
C ILE A 82 -17.76 7.04 -11.07
N ALA A 83 -17.55 6.68 -12.34
CA ALA A 83 -17.02 5.39 -12.72
C ALA A 83 -15.58 5.20 -12.20
N VAL A 84 -14.72 6.21 -12.36
CA VAL A 84 -13.35 6.19 -11.84
C VAL A 84 -13.33 6.09 -10.33
N GLY A 85 -14.22 6.79 -9.62
CA GLY A 85 -14.34 6.71 -8.16
C GLY A 85 -14.78 5.33 -7.67
N ALA A 86 -15.79 4.74 -8.32
CA ALA A 86 -16.23 3.39 -8.01
C ALA A 86 -15.11 2.37 -8.25
N LEU A 87 -14.35 2.53 -9.34
CA LEU A 87 -13.22 1.69 -9.68
C LEU A 87 -12.09 1.86 -8.66
N ALA A 88 -11.74 3.08 -8.29
CA ALA A 88 -10.72 3.36 -7.28
C ALA A 88 -11.08 2.73 -5.92
N LEU A 89 -12.35 2.83 -5.51
CA LEU A 89 -12.84 2.18 -4.30
C LEU A 89 -12.73 0.65 -4.41
N HIS A 90 -13.20 0.07 -5.52
CA HIS A 90 -13.12 -1.36 -5.78
C HIS A 90 -11.69 -1.88 -5.68
N GLN A 91 -10.73 -1.21 -6.35
CA GLN A 91 -9.32 -1.58 -6.30
C GLN A 91 -8.74 -1.47 -4.88
N SER A 92 -9.14 -0.43 -4.14
CA SER A 92 -8.69 -0.21 -2.75
C SER A 92 -9.15 -1.31 -1.80
N LEU A 93 -10.31 -1.92 -2.03
CA LEU A 93 -10.86 -2.98 -1.17
C LEU A 93 -10.02 -4.26 -1.23
N PHE A 94 -9.42 -4.62 -2.36
CA PHE A 94 -8.49 -5.76 -2.44
C PHE A 94 -7.25 -5.50 -1.58
N VAL A 95 -6.65 -4.33 -1.72
CA VAL A 95 -5.49 -3.93 -0.90
C VAL A 95 -5.86 -3.91 0.58
N ALA A 96 -7.03 -3.35 0.91
CA ALA A 96 -7.51 -3.28 2.29
C ALA A 96 -7.74 -4.67 2.91
N GLY A 97 -8.34 -5.60 2.17
CA GLY A 97 -8.58 -6.96 2.64
C GLY A 97 -7.28 -7.71 2.93
N CYS A 98 -6.34 -7.70 1.98
CA CYS A 98 -5.06 -8.40 2.13
C CYS A 98 -4.18 -7.78 3.21
N LEU A 99 -4.07 -6.44 3.28
CA LEU A 99 -3.27 -5.78 4.32
C LEU A 99 -3.91 -5.84 5.71
N ALA A 100 -5.24 -5.95 5.81
CA ALA A 100 -5.89 -6.20 7.10
C ALA A 100 -5.53 -7.59 7.64
N VAL A 101 -5.47 -8.61 6.77
CA VAL A 101 -4.99 -9.96 7.14
C VAL A 101 -3.53 -9.92 7.56
N TYR A 102 -2.67 -9.22 6.80
CA TYR A 102 -1.28 -8.99 7.21
C TYR A 102 -1.20 -8.35 8.60
N ARG A 103 -1.96 -7.29 8.85
CA ARG A 103 -1.93 -6.60 10.14
C ARG A 103 -2.33 -7.51 11.30
N TRP A 104 -3.29 -8.38 11.09
CA TRP A 104 -3.72 -9.35 12.08
C TRP A 104 -2.63 -10.41 12.37
N SER A 105 -2.00 -10.94 11.33
CA SER A 105 -0.96 -11.98 11.48
C SER A 105 0.40 -11.45 11.98
N ARG A 106 0.67 -10.15 11.77
CA ARG A 106 1.96 -9.54 12.09
C ARG A 106 2.38 -9.68 13.55
N ASP A 107 1.43 -9.53 14.48
CA ASP A 107 1.76 -9.51 15.91
C ASP A 107 2.18 -10.90 16.42
N SER A 108 1.76 -11.96 15.73
CA SER A 108 2.16 -13.36 15.99
C SER A 108 3.39 -13.81 15.20
N ALA A 109 3.82 -13.01 14.24
CA ALA A 109 4.93 -13.34 13.36
C ALA A 109 6.29 -12.88 13.95
N PRO A 110 7.36 -13.65 13.76
CA PRO A 110 8.71 -13.20 14.09
C PRO A 110 9.09 -11.97 13.24
N ALA A 111 10.01 -11.15 13.76
CA ALA A 111 10.36 -9.86 13.19
C ALA A 111 10.80 -9.93 11.72
N TRP A 112 11.55 -10.95 11.36
CA TRP A 112 12.07 -11.14 10.00
C TRP A 112 11.00 -11.56 9.00
N LEU A 113 9.90 -12.19 9.47
CA LEU A 113 8.82 -12.66 8.63
C LEU A 113 7.78 -11.54 8.32
N ALA A 114 7.65 -10.56 9.20
CA ALA A 114 6.64 -9.51 9.05
C ALA A 114 6.74 -8.74 7.70
N PRO A 115 7.93 -8.34 7.21
CA PRO A 115 8.05 -7.70 5.89
C PRO A 115 7.66 -8.62 4.74
N LEU A 116 7.96 -9.91 4.83
CA LEU A 116 7.58 -10.90 3.81
C LEU A 116 6.06 -11.08 3.77
N LEU A 117 5.40 -11.12 4.93
CA LEU A 117 3.93 -11.18 5.00
C LEU A 117 3.27 -9.95 4.40
N ALA A 118 3.81 -8.75 4.65
CA ALA A 118 3.31 -7.53 4.05
C ALA A 118 3.45 -7.52 2.53
N ALA A 119 4.62 -7.92 2.03
CA ALA A 119 4.90 -8.04 0.60
C ALA A 119 3.99 -9.07 -0.08
N SER A 120 3.81 -10.23 0.54
CA SER A 120 2.91 -11.27 0.06
C SER A 120 1.46 -10.80 0.03
N ALA A 121 1.01 -10.09 1.08
CA ALA A 121 -0.34 -9.54 1.13
C ALA A 121 -0.58 -8.49 0.04
N TRP A 122 0.40 -7.61 -0.20
CA TRP A 122 0.30 -6.61 -1.28
C TRP A 122 0.27 -7.27 -2.66
N THR A 123 1.21 -8.20 -2.93
CA THR A 123 1.27 -8.92 -4.21
C THR A 123 0.03 -9.76 -4.44
N LEU A 124 -0.50 -10.40 -3.39
CA LEU A 124 -1.76 -11.14 -3.48
C LEU A 124 -2.93 -10.21 -3.85
N ALA A 125 -3.00 -9.00 -3.25
CA ALA A 125 -4.01 -8.01 -3.62
C ALA A 125 -3.92 -7.65 -5.10
N ASP A 126 -2.70 -7.47 -5.64
CA ASP A 126 -2.48 -7.18 -7.05
C ASP A 126 -2.87 -8.35 -7.95
N LEU A 127 -2.55 -9.59 -7.56
CA LEU A 127 -2.98 -10.80 -8.28
C LEU A 127 -4.52 -10.94 -8.28
N MET A 128 -5.17 -10.67 -7.15
CA MET A 128 -6.62 -10.71 -7.05
C MET A 128 -7.26 -9.64 -7.96
N ARG A 129 -6.74 -8.41 -7.96
CA ARG A 129 -7.20 -7.33 -8.83
C ARG A 129 -7.06 -7.66 -10.32
N ALA A 130 -6.00 -8.39 -10.67
CA ALA A 130 -5.73 -8.80 -12.04
C ALA A 130 -6.64 -9.93 -12.55
N ASN A 131 -7.12 -10.80 -11.65
CA ASN A 131 -7.77 -12.05 -12.02
C ASN A 131 -9.20 -12.21 -11.49
N MET A 132 -9.63 -11.39 -10.53
CA MET A 132 -10.94 -11.52 -9.88
C MET A 132 -11.86 -10.37 -10.23
N GLY A 133 -13.10 -10.70 -10.57
CA GLY A 133 -14.18 -9.75 -10.81
C GLY A 133 -14.37 -9.36 -12.27
N TYR A 134 -15.42 -8.57 -12.51
CA TYR A 134 -15.81 -8.09 -13.85
C TYR A 134 -14.86 -7.03 -14.40
N VAL A 135 -14.03 -6.41 -13.55
CA VAL A 135 -13.07 -5.38 -13.92
C VAL A 135 -11.68 -5.82 -13.44
N SER A 136 -11.03 -6.67 -14.25
CA SER A 136 -9.65 -7.07 -14.03
C SER A 136 -8.71 -5.97 -14.51
N LEU A 137 -8.02 -5.30 -13.58
CA LEU A 137 -7.07 -4.23 -13.89
C LEU A 137 -5.71 -4.52 -13.23
N THR A 138 -4.71 -4.72 -14.08
CA THR A 138 -3.30 -4.86 -13.66
C THR A 138 -2.57 -3.52 -13.55
N LEU A 139 -3.24 -2.44 -13.95
CA LEU A 139 -2.68 -1.10 -13.96
C LEU A 139 -2.52 -0.56 -12.53
N SER A 140 -1.60 0.37 -12.34
CA SER A 140 -1.26 0.95 -11.04
C SER A 140 -0.66 -0.05 -10.05
N ASN A 141 0.13 -1.00 -10.55
CA ASN A 141 0.98 -1.87 -9.74
C ASN A 141 2.25 -1.13 -9.31
N LEU A 142 2.74 -1.38 -8.10
CA LEU A 142 4.00 -0.78 -7.63
C LEU A 142 5.19 -1.13 -8.54
N GLY A 143 5.18 -2.31 -9.17
CA GLY A 143 6.21 -2.70 -10.14
C GLY A 143 6.22 -1.82 -11.39
N VAL A 144 5.06 -1.37 -11.87
CA VAL A 144 4.95 -0.45 -13.02
C VAL A 144 5.59 0.91 -12.73
N ALA A 145 5.57 1.35 -11.48
CA ALA A 145 6.18 2.62 -11.07
C ALA A 145 7.71 2.67 -11.31
N LEU A 146 8.33 1.51 -11.53
CA LEU A 146 9.77 1.40 -11.78
C LEU A 146 10.10 1.14 -13.26
N SER A 147 9.12 1.16 -14.17
CA SER A 147 9.33 0.82 -15.60
C SER A 147 10.35 1.70 -16.31
N GLU A 148 10.53 2.94 -15.88
CA GLU A 148 11.52 3.87 -16.43
C GLU A 148 12.96 3.62 -15.92
N TYR A 149 13.13 2.62 -15.03
CA TYR A 149 14.42 2.28 -14.41
C TYR A 149 14.80 0.83 -14.71
N PRO A 150 15.38 0.55 -15.89
CA PRO A 150 15.72 -0.81 -16.32
C PRO A 150 16.58 -1.57 -15.31
N GLU A 151 17.45 -0.88 -14.58
CA GLU A 151 18.34 -1.48 -13.57
C GLU A 151 17.56 -2.07 -12.38
N LEU A 152 16.38 -1.50 -12.09
CA LEU A 152 15.55 -1.94 -10.95
C LEU A 152 14.56 -3.05 -11.34
N ILE A 153 14.29 -3.20 -12.63
CA ILE A 153 13.30 -4.17 -13.12
C ILE A 153 13.92 -5.41 -13.77
N GLN A 154 15.23 -5.59 -13.78
CA GLN A 154 15.91 -6.75 -14.39
C GLN A 154 15.41 -8.08 -13.85
N SER A 155 15.03 -8.14 -12.56
CA SER A 155 14.45 -9.33 -11.95
C SER A 155 13.04 -9.69 -12.48
N ALA A 156 12.44 -8.84 -13.33
CA ALA A 156 11.17 -9.16 -14.00
C ALA A 156 11.29 -10.38 -14.92
N ASP A 157 12.47 -10.69 -15.46
CA ASP A 157 12.73 -11.88 -16.27
C ASP A 157 12.48 -13.18 -15.49
N LEU A 158 12.57 -13.14 -14.15
CA LEU A 158 12.40 -14.32 -13.28
C LEU A 158 10.95 -14.51 -12.81
N GLY A 159 10.22 -13.45 -12.58
CA GLY A 159 8.88 -13.55 -11.98
C GLY A 159 7.90 -12.45 -12.43
N GLY A 160 8.23 -11.76 -13.49
CA GLY A 160 7.37 -10.75 -14.09
C GLY A 160 7.14 -9.53 -13.17
N LEU A 161 6.11 -8.77 -13.50
CA LEU A 161 5.71 -7.57 -12.77
C LEU A 161 5.41 -7.84 -11.29
N HIS A 162 4.86 -8.99 -10.97
CA HIS A 162 4.49 -9.34 -9.59
C HIS A 162 5.72 -9.55 -8.69
N LEU A 163 6.84 -10.02 -9.24
CA LEU A 163 8.10 -10.10 -8.48
C LEU A 163 8.62 -8.70 -8.15
N ILE A 164 8.56 -7.78 -9.11
CA ILE A 164 8.96 -6.38 -8.85
C ILE A 164 8.06 -5.75 -7.78
N THR A 165 6.74 -5.92 -7.89
CA THR A 165 5.79 -5.47 -6.86
C THR A 165 6.12 -6.03 -5.49
N PHE A 166 6.42 -7.34 -5.43
CA PHE A 166 6.82 -8.00 -4.19
C PHE A 166 8.08 -7.37 -3.58
N LEU A 167 9.12 -7.16 -4.39
CA LEU A 167 10.38 -6.57 -3.93
C LEU A 167 10.19 -5.13 -3.43
N VAL A 168 9.40 -4.32 -4.12
CA VAL A 168 9.07 -2.95 -3.70
C VAL A 168 8.29 -2.98 -2.37
N ALA A 169 7.26 -3.81 -2.27
CA ALA A 169 6.47 -3.93 -1.05
C ALA A 169 7.29 -4.51 0.11
N TRP A 170 8.19 -5.47 -0.16
CA TRP A 170 9.10 -6.03 0.85
C TRP A 170 10.07 -4.98 1.40
N THR A 171 10.71 -4.22 0.51
CA THR A 171 11.61 -3.13 0.88
C THR A 171 10.87 -2.07 1.71
N SER A 172 9.67 -1.68 1.28
CA SER A 172 8.81 -0.74 1.99
C SER A 172 8.45 -1.24 3.39
N ALA A 173 8.07 -2.50 3.51
CA ALA A 173 7.72 -3.11 4.78
C ALA A 173 8.94 -3.30 5.69
N ALA A 174 10.09 -3.68 5.13
CA ALA A 174 11.34 -3.79 5.89
C ALA A 174 11.76 -2.43 6.46
N LEU A 175 11.63 -1.36 5.69
CA LEU A 175 11.85 0.02 6.15
C LEU A 175 10.90 0.38 7.30
N ALA A 176 9.61 0.09 7.16
CA ALA A 176 8.61 0.35 8.21
C ALA A 176 8.89 -0.45 9.49
N GLU A 177 9.30 -1.71 9.37
CA GLU A 177 9.69 -2.53 10.54
C GLU A 177 10.98 -2.02 11.19
N ALA A 178 11.98 -1.64 10.42
CA ALA A 178 13.22 -1.06 10.94
C ALA A 178 12.96 0.21 11.75
N LEU A 179 12.09 1.10 11.21
CA LEU A 179 11.70 2.33 11.89
C LEU A 179 10.90 2.08 13.18
N THR A 180 10.09 1.03 13.23
CA THR A 180 9.27 0.74 14.43
C THR A 180 10.00 -0.07 15.48
N ARG A 181 10.86 -1.01 15.08
CA ARG A 181 11.58 -1.91 15.98
C ARG A 181 12.96 -1.38 16.36
N GLY A 182 13.62 -0.61 15.48
CA GLY A 182 14.90 0.03 15.77
C GLY A 182 14.84 1.07 16.90
N TRP A 183 13.66 1.61 17.19
CA TRP A 183 13.42 2.53 18.31
C TRP A 183 12.97 1.83 19.60
N ARG A 184 12.69 0.52 19.55
CA ARG A 184 12.42 -0.29 20.74
C ARG A 184 13.71 -1.00 21.10
N THR A 185 14.34 -0.60 22.22
CA THR A 185 15.42 -1.35 22.83
C THR A 185 15.10 -2.84 22.86
N PRO A 186 16.04 -3.74 22.48
CA PRO A 186 15.77 -5.17 22.45
C PRO A 186 15.26 -5.60 23.82
N ARG A 187 14.01 -6.06 23.91
CA ARG A 187 13.56 -6.81 25.07
C ARG A 187 14.49 -8.02 25.15
N ARG A 188 15.31 -8.06 26.19
CA ARG A 188 16.15 -9.21 26.49
C ARG A 188 15.27 -10.44 26.54
N TRP A 189 15.67 -11.44 25.80
CA TRP A 189 15.13 -12.79 25.85
C TRP A 189 15.28 -13.37 27.24
#